data_ee9065bb10c8682c2de7c9f20f277837
#
_entry.id   ee9065bb10c8682c2de7c9f20f277837
#
_cell.length_a   1.000
_cell.length_b   1.000
_cell.length_c   1.000
_cell.angle_alpha   90.00
_cell.angle_beta   90.00
_cell.angle_gamma   90.00
#
_symmetry.space_group_name_H-M   'P 1'
#
loop_
_entity.id
_entity.type
_entity.pdbx_description
1 polymer ?
#
loop_
_entity_poly.entity_id
_entity_poly.type
_entity_poly.pdbx_seq_one_letter_code
_entity_poly.pdbx_strand_id
1 'polypeptide(L)'
;MIDENFQRSQLWQQLKADFPEWYQTNIEEAARIVSAGTEADMSKHLIVQLVELRRKNAEHALAADTSKLINVAQSFLANLKSLASHSAATCYSFIGQGESSPAVIELFPQRGYGEAIEAQIAAIFEAVSDGRKSPVSRVRATKSDYDVLAAELTKLGWSKADLRVFADPKALAQTEHEKVCKMVQDWFSAHLAISDAAVQERLLFETLRPIVAG
;
A
#
# COMPACT_ATOMS: atom_id res chain seq x y z
N MET A 1 21.96 2.39 19.20
CA MET A 1 21.28 3.70 18.95
C MET A 1 20.33 3.63 17.74
N ILE A 2 20.77 3.43 16.48
CA ILE A 2 19.83 3.37 15.33
C ILE A 2 18.90 2.15 15.45
N ASP A 3 19.42 0.96 15.67
CA ASP A 3 18.62 -0.26 15.85
C ASP A 3 17.57 -0.10 16.96
N GLU A 4 17.91 0.45 18.11
CA GLU A 4 16.96 0.70 19.21
C GLU A 4 15.81 1.62 18.83
N ASN A 5 16.04 2.61 17.99
CA ASN A 5 14.99 3.50 17.49
C ASN A 5 14.04 2.77 16.56
N PHE A 6 14.57 1.99 15.61
CA PHE A 6 13.75 1.19 14.71
C PHE A 6 12.96 0.12 15.45
N GLN A 7 13.52 -0.51 16.49
CA GLN A 7 12.84 -1.52 17.29
C GLN A 7 11.66 -0.97 18.15
N ARG A 8 11.38 0.32 18.11
CA ARG A 8 10.14 0.90 18.66
C ARG A 8 8.94 0.78 17.73
N SER A 9 9.18 0.56 16.44
CA SER A 9 8.13 0.36 15.42
C SER A 9 7.83 -1.11 15.23
N GLN A 10 6.54 -1.46 15.14
CA GLN A 10 6.08 -2.83 14.88
C GLN A 10 6.61 -3.35 13.53
N LEU A 11 6.65 -2.51 12.50
CA LEU A 11 7.22 -2.85 11.20
C LEU A 11 8.65 -3.37 11.32
N TRP A 12 9.51 -2.60 12.00
CA TRP A 12 10.93 -2.95 12.09
C TRP A 12 11.19 -4.16 13.00
N GLN A 13 10.38 -4.36 14.05
CA GLN A 13 10.40 -5.60 14.85
C GLN A 13 10.07 -6.83 13.99
N GLN A 14 9.03 -6.73 13.19
CA GLN A 14 8.62 -7.80 12.27
C GLN A 14 9.69 -8.07 11.20
N LEU A 15 10.24 -7.04 10.58
CA LEU A 15 11.31 -7.20 9.58
C LEU A 15 12.54 -7.87 10.16
N LYS A 16 12.92 -7.55 11.40
CA LYS A 16 14.03 -8.21 12.12
C LYS A 16 13.74 -9.69 12.37
N ALA A 17 12.50 -10.04 12.69
CA ALA A 17 12.09 -11.42 12.92
C ALA A 17 11.98 -12.26 11.64
N ASP A 18 11.36 -11.70 10.59
CA ASP A 18 11.02 -12.43 9.37
C ASP A 18 12.13 -12.40 8.28
N PHE A 19 13.00 -11.37 8.33
CA PHE A 19 14.08 -11.10 7.36
C PHE A 19 15.38 -10.64 8.05
N PRO A 20 15.95 -11.43 8.97
CA PRO A 20 17.05 -10.99 9.83
C PRO A 20 18.29 -10.55 9.07
N GLU A 21 18.70 -11.25 8.00
CA GLU A 21 19.87 -10.89 7.18
C GLU A 21 19.62 -9.56 6.43
N TRP A 22 18.45 -9.40 5.83
CA TRP A 22 18.07 -8.15 5.18
C TRP A 22 18.06 -6.98 6.17
N TYR A 23 17.46 -7.21 7.35
CA TYR A 23 17.39 -6.22 8.41
C TYR A 23 18.78 -5.77 8.83
N GLN A 24 19.67 -6.70 9.17
CA GLN A 24 21.02 -6.39 9.62
C GLN A 24 21.80 -5.57 8.57
N THR A 25 21.79 -6.02 7.31
CA THR A 25 22.48 -5.33 6.21
C THR A 25 21.98 -3.89 6.05
N ASN A 26 20.66 -3.68 6.08
CA ASN A 26 20.09 -2.36 5.83
C ASN A 26 20.23 -1.40 7.02
N ILE A 27 20.23 -1.91 8.26
CA ILE A 27 20.49 -1.09 9.44
C ILE A 27 21.96 -0.65 9.52
N GLU A 28 22.90 -1.52 9.16
CA GLU A 28 24.32 -1.15 9.07
C GLU A 28 24.56 -0.10 7.99
N GLU A 29 23.91 -0.24 6.82
CA GLU A 29 24.02 0.75 5.75
C GLU A 29 23.37 2.07 6.15
N ALA A 30 22.20 2.03 6.78
CA ALA A 30 21.52 3.22 7.33
C ALA A 30 22.43 3.98 8.31
N ALA A 31 23.14 3.25 9.19
CA ALA A 31 24.10 3.85 10.12
C ALA A 31 25.27 4.54 9.40
N ARG A 32 25.78 3.93 8.30
CA ARG A 32 26.83 4.54 7.47
C ARG A 32 26.35 5.81 6.77
N ILE A 33 25.14 5.76 6.20
CA ILE A 33 24.54 6.92 5.50
C ILE A 33 24.37 8.09 6.47
N VAL A 34 23.82 7.86 7.66
CA VAL A 34 23.65 8.93 8.67
C VAL A 34 24.99 9.53 9.10
N SER A 35 26.04 8.69 9.22
CA SER A 35 27.36 9.16 9.62
C SER A 35 28.05 10.02 8.55
N ALA A 36 27.72 9.83 7.27
CA ALA A 36 28.33 10.50 6.12
C ALA A 36 27.42 11.52 5.43
N GLY A 37 26.12 11.49 5.67
CA GLY A 37 25.09 12.25 4.96
C GLY A 37 24.00 12.80 5.87
N THR A 38 22.76 12.64 5.45
CA THR A 38 21.56 13.17 6.13
C THR A 38 20.57 12.06 6.51
N GLU A 39 19.68 12.37 7.45
CA GLU A 39 18.52 11.50 7.76
C GLU A 39 17.59 11.30 6.55
N ALA A 40 17.51 12.29 5.66
CA ALA A 40 16.73 12.18 4.43
C ALA A 40 17.31 11.13 3.47
N ASP A 41 18.64 11.05 3.36
CA ASP A 41 19.31 10.05 2.53
C ASP A 41 19.09 8.63 3.10
N MET A 42 19.12 8.50 4.43
CA MET A 42 18.81 7.25 5.13
C MET A 42 17.36 6.83 4.86
N SER A 43 16.41 7.73 5.03
CA SER A 43 14.97 7.44 4.79
C SER A 43 14.73 6.99 3.36
N LYS A 44 15.32 7.69 2.39
CA LYS A 44 15.23 7.32 0.98
C LYS A 44 15.80 5.93 0.71
N HIS A 45 16.98 5.62 1.26
CA HIS A 45 17.59 4.31 1.13
C HIS A 45 16.67 3.22 1.67
N LEU A 46 16.20 3.37 2.91
CA LEU A 46 15.34 2.38 3.56
C LEU A 46 14.02 2.15 2.81
N ILE A 47 13.38 3.22 2.31
CA ILE A 47 12.16 3.10 1.51
C ILE A 47 12.42 2.28 0.24
N VAL A 48 13.50 2.56 -0.49
CA VAL A 48 13.87 1.80 -1.70
C VAL A 48 14.07 0.33 -1.36
N GLN A 49 14.81 0.02 -0.29
CA GLN A 49 15.06 -1.36 0.12
C GLN A 49 13.79 -2.09 0.60
N LEU A 50 12.87 -1.38 1.29
CA LEU A 50 11.57 -1.92 1.69
C LEU A 50 10.69 -2.25 0.46
N VAL A 51 10.64 -1.37 -0.53
CA VAL A 51 9.89 -1.59 -1.78
C VAL A 51 10.46 -2.80 -2.53
N GLU A 52 11.77 -2.94 -2.62
CA GLU A 52 12.42 -4.10 -3.26
C GLU A 52 12.12 -5.40 -2.51
N LEU A 53 12.22 -5.40 -1.18
CA LEU A 53 11.88 -6.57 -0.36
C LEU A 53 10.41 -6.97 -0.53
N ARG A 54 9.51 -6.00 -0.50
CA ARG A 54 8.07 -6.19 -0.75
C ARG A 54 7.83 -6.82 -2.12
N ARG A 55 8.43 -6.27 -3.18
CA ARG A 55 8.29 -6.78 -4.55
C ARG A 55 8.72 -8.23 -4.68
N LYS A 56 9.84 -8.61 -4.07
CA LYS A 56 10.32 -10.00 -4.05
C LYS A 56 9.37 -10.96 -3.32
N ASN A 57 8.53 -10.46 -2.43
CA ASN A 57 7.59 -11.25 -1.62
C ASN A 57 6.11 -11.01 -1.97
N ALA A 58 5.81 -10.33 -3.07
CA ALA A 58 4.44 -9.94 -3.45
C ALA A 58 3.48 -11.13 -3.56
N GLU A 59 3.90 -12.24 -4.15
CA GLU A 59 3.07 -13.44 -4.28
C GLU A 59 2.74 -14.06 -2.91
N HIS A 60 3.64 -13.98 -1.93
CA HIS A 60 3.34 -14.39 -0.57
C HIS A 60 2.29 -13.49 0.08
N ALA A 61 2.40 -12.16 -0.09
CA ALA A 61 1.39 -11.23 0.41
C ALA A 61 0.00 -11.54 -0.17
N LEU A 62 -0.08 -11.83 -1.47
CA LEU A 62 -1.33 -12.20 -2.14
C LEU A 62 -1.86 -13.58 -1.74
N ALA A 63 -1.02 -14.46 -1.24
CA ALA A 63 -1.39 -15.78 -0.71
C ALA A 63 -1.79 -15.75 0.78
N ALA A 64 -1.80 -14.62 1.44
CA ALA A 64 -2.19 -14.48 2.85
C ALA A 64 -3.69 -14.73 3.06
N ASP A 65 -4.11 -14.97 4.29
CA ASP A 65 -5.53 -15.04 4.67
C ASP A 65 -6.29 -13.78 4.24
N THR A 66 -7.58 -13.92 3.96
CA THR A 66 -8.44 -12.81 3.48
C THR A 66 -8.48 -11.66 4.46
N SER A 67 -8.42 -11.93 5.78
CA SER A 67 -8.37 -10.88 6.80
C SER A 67 -7.11 -10.01 6.67
N LYS A 68 -5.98 -10.57 6.26
CA LYS A 68 -4.74 -9.83 6.00
C LYS A 68 -4.85 -8.97 4.74
N LEU A 69 -5.49 -9.47 3.67
CA LEU A 69 -5.76 -8.67 2.48
C LEU A 69 -6.70 -7.49 2.77
N ILE A 70 -7.73 -7.71 3.60
CA ILE A 70 -8.61 -6.63 4.08
C ILE A 70 -7.80 -5.59 4.86
N ASN A 71 -6.90 -6.01 5.76
CA ASN A 71 -6.04 -5.10 6.52
C ASN A 71 -5.11 -4.27 5.60
N VAL A 72 -4.53 -4.88 4.58
CA VAL A 72 -3.73 -4.16 3.57
C VAL A 72 -4.59 -3.10 2.86
N ALA A 73 -5.81 -3.46 2.42
CA ALA A 73 -6.70 -2.51 1.76
C ALA A 73 -7.13 -1.35 2.67
N GLN A 74 -7.43 -1.64 3.94
CA GLN A 74 -7.78 -0.64 4.95
C GLN A 74 -6.61 0.32 5.23
N SER A 75 -5.41 -0.21 5.41
CA SER A 75 -4.21 0.59 5.67
C SER A 75 -3.84 1.44 4.47
N PHE A 76 -3.96 0.91 3.25
CA PHE A 76 -3.76 1.67 2.01
C PHE A 76 -4.77 2.82 1.88
N LEU A 77 -6.06 2.56 2.13
CA LEU A 77 -7.09 3.59 2.13
C LEU A 77 -6.85 4.67 3.19
N ALA A 78 -6.44 4.27 4.40
CA ALA A 78 -6.12 5.20 5.47
C ALA A 78 -4.93 6.10 5.10
N ASN A 79 -3.88 5.52 4.50
CA ASN A 79 -2.73 6.26 4.02
C ASN A 79 -3.11 7.23 2.88
N LEU A 80 -3.91 6.80 1.89
CA LEU A 80 -4.42 7.70 0.85
C LEU A 80 -5.18 8.91 1.43
N LYS A 81 -6.02 8.68 2.43
CA LYS A 81 -6.75 9.77 3.11
C LYS A 81 -5.81 10.71 3.87
N SER A 82 -4.80 10.17 4.53
CA SER A 82 -3.76 10.94 5.21
C SER A 82 -3.00 11.82 4.20
N LEU A 83 -2.52 11.24 3.10
CA LEU A 83 -1.80 11.98 2.06
C LEU A 83 -2.67 13.03 1.35
N ALA A 84 -3.96 12.72 1.13
CA ALA A 84 -4.92 13.67 0.58
C ALA A 84 -5.16 14.87 1.50
N SER A 85 -5.12 14.67 2.82
CA SER A 85 -5.23 15.76 3.79
C SER A 85 -4.04 16.71 3.76
N HIS A 86 -2.87 16.24 3.31
CA HIS A 86 -1.72 17.10 3.03
C HIS A 86 -1.93 17.86 1.71
N SER A 87 -2.09 17.14 0.60
CA SER A 87 -2.45 17.72 -0.69
C SER A 87 -2.96 16.67 -1.69
N ALA A 88 -3.83 17.08 -2.61
CA ALA A 88 -4.27 16.22 -3.72
C ALA A 88 -3.10 15.78 -4.60
N ALA A 89 -2.11 16.65 -4.80
CA ALA A 89 -0.91 16.34 -5.59
C ALA A 89 -0.07 15.24 -4.95
N THR A 90 0.10 15.25 -3.62
CA THR A 90 0.83 14.20 -2.88
C THR A 90 0.11 12.86 -2.96
N CYS A 91 -1.21 12.85 -2.77
CA CYS A 91 -2.03 11.64 -2.92
C CYS A 91 -1.92 11.08 -4.35
N TYR A 92 -2.03 11.92 -5.37
CA TYR A 92 -1.88 11.53 -6.77
C TYR A 92 -0.49 10.96 -7.06
N SER A 93 0.56 11.61 -6.56
CA SER A 93 1.96 11.16 -6.71
C SER A 93 2.17 9.78 -6.07
N PHE A 94 1.58 9.55 -4.90
CA PHE A 94 1.61 8.24 -4.25
C PHE A 94 0.88 7.16 -5.08
N ILE A 95 -0.27 7.46 -5.67
CA ILE A 95 -0.99 6.53 -6.54
C ILE A 95 -0.12 6.09 -7.74
N GLY A 96 0.64 7.01 -8.32
CA GLY A 96 1.48 6.74 -9.50
C GLY A 96 2.86 6.15 -9.19
N GLN A 97 3.45 6.45 -8.04
CA GLN A 97 4.86 6.15 -7.73
C GLN A 97 5.04 5.41 -6.38
N GLY A 98 3.96 5.20 -5.64
CA GLY A 98 4.02 4.56 -4.33
C GLY A 98 4.85 5.36 -3.32
N GLU A 99 5.44 4.65 -2.38
CA GLU A 99 6.29 5.19 -1.32
C GLU A 99 7.60 5.78 -1.84
N SER A 100 8.00 5.43 -3.06
CA SER A 100 9.22 5.97 -3.72
C SER A 100 9.02 7.38 -4.28
N SER A 101 7.80 7.93 -4.25
CA SER A 101 7.53 9.30 -4.64
C SER A 101 8.32 10.30 -3.78
N PRO A 102 9.05 11.27 -4.39
CA PRO A 102 9.77 12.30 -3.61
C PRO A 102 8.88 13.03 -2.60
N ALA A 103 7.64 13.38 -3.01
CA ALA A 103 6.68 14.05 -2.15
C ALA A 103 6.25 13.19 -0.94
N VAL A 104 6.26 11.87 -1.07
CA VAL A 104 5.96 10.93 0.02
C VAL A 104 7.19 10.75 0.92
N ILE A 105 8.39 10.63 0.34
CA ILE A 105 9.65 10.53 1.10
C ILE A 105 9.84 11.72 2.04
N GLU A 106 9.50 12.94 1.59
CA GLU A 106 9.58 14.16 2.42
C GLU A 106 8.59 14.15 3.60
N LEU A 107 7.51 13.38 3.51
CA LEU A 107 6.52 13.25 4.59
C LEU A 107 6.87 12.13 5.58
N PHE A 108 7.73 11.19 5.20
CA PHE A 108 8.03 10.03 6.02
C PHE A 108 8.54 10.38 7.44
N PRO A 109 9.43 11.39 7.64
CA PRO A 109 9.84 11.81 8.99
C PRO A 109 8.78 12.64 9.73
N GLN A 110 7.69 13.05 9.06
CA GLN A 110 6.67 13.89 9.68
C GLN A 110 5.65 13.04 10.44
N ARG A 111 5.44 13.38 11.72
CA ARG A 111 4.48 12.69 12.56
C ARG A 111 3.08 12.71 11.95
N GLY A 112 2.40 11.57 12.02
CA GLY A 112 1.07 11.36 11.44
C GLY A 112 1.14 10.83 10.01
N TYR A 113 1.93 11.43 9.12
CA TYR A 113 2.10 10.93 7.74
C TYR A 113 3.02 9.71 7.70
N GLY A 114 4.17 9.77 8.34
CA GLY A 114 5.10 8.65 8.43
C GLY A 114 4.47 7.43 9.11
N GLU A 115 3.72 7.62 10.18
CA GLU A 115 2.99 6.57 10.88
C GLU A 115 1.97 5.87 9.97
N ALA A 116 1.25 6.61 9.12
CA ALA A 116 0.28 6.03 8.16
C ALA A 116 0.97 5.22 7.06
N ILE A 117 2.11 5.70 6.55
CA ILE A 117 2.93 5.00 5.56
C ILE A 117 3.52 3.73 6.19
N GLU A 118 4.09 3.81 7.39
CA GLU A 118 4.60 2.65 8.12
C GLU A 118 3.52 1.60 8.39
N ALA A 119 2.32 2.02 8.80
CA ALA A 119 1.21 1.11 9.06
C ALA A 119 0.79 0.34 7.79
N GLN A 120 0.79 1.00 6.63
CA GLN A 120 0.53 0.34 5.35
C GLN A 120 1.62 -0.70 5.02
N ILE A 121 2.89 -0.32 5.15
CA ILE A 121 4.02 -1.22 4.89
C ILE A 121 3.98 -2.42 5.85
N ALA A 122 3.70 -2.17 7.14
CA ALA A 122 3.57 -3.22 8.15
C ALA A 122 2.46 -4.22 7.78
N ALA A 123 1.27 -3.72 7.36
CA ALA A 123 0.17 -4.59 6.94
C ALA A 123 0.56 -5.49 5.76
N ILE A 124 1.34 -4.98 4.80
CA ILE A 124 1.84 -5.78 3.67
C ILE A 124 2.81 -6.87 4.16
N PHE A 125 3.76 -6.55 5.06
CA PHE A 125 4.69 -7.55 5.57
C PHE A 125 4.03 -8.56 6.51
N GLU A 126 2.97 -8.19 7.24
CA GLU A 126 2.12 -9.14 7.95
C GLU A 126 1.46 -10.13 6.99
N ALA A 127 0.94 -9.65 5.85
CA ALA A 127 0.40 -10.51 4.81
C ALA A 127 1.49 -11.41 4.19
N VAL A 128 2.71 -10.89 3.94
CA VAL A 128 3.86 -11.70 3.49
C VAL A 128 4.16 -12.82 4.48
N SER A 129 4.25 -12.50 5.78
CA SER A 129 4.53 -13.48 6.83
C SER A 129 3.46 -14.58 6.91
N ASP A 130 2.20 -14.18 6.82
CA ASP A 130 1.06 -15.10 6.85
C ASP A 130 1.05 -16.03 5.62
N GLY A 131 1.15 -15.47 4.42
CA GLY A 131 1.13 -16.26 3.18
C GLY A 131 2.37 -17.14 2.98
N ARG A 132 3.50 -16.83 3.65
CA ARG A 132 4.66 -17.75 3.71
C ARG A 132 4.40 -18.94 4.60
N LYS A 133 3.64 -18.77 5.68
CA LYS A 133 3.34 -19.82 6.67
C LYS A 133 2.16 -20.70 6.25
N SER A 134 1.11 -20.07 5.71
CA SER A 134 -0.17 -20.72 5.43
C SER A 134 -0.77 -20.19 4.11
N PRO A 135 -0.17 -20.52 2.95
CA PRO A 135 -0.59 -19.95 1.69
C PRO A 135 -2.01 -20.39 1.28
N VAL A 136 -2.83 -19.43 0.90
CA VAL A 136 -4.19 -19.60 0.38
C VAL A 136 -4.17 -19.47 -1.14
N SER A 137 -4.69 -20.47 -1.84
CA SER A 137 -4.91 -20.40 -3.29
C SER A 137 -6.19 -19.65 -3.59
N ARG A 138 -6.14 -18.73 -4.55
CA ARG A 138 -7.28 -17.91 -4.94
C ARG A 138 -7.60 -18.00 -6.41
N VAL A 139 -8.88 -17.87 -6.73
CA VAL A 139 -9.36 -17.72 -8.10
C VAL A 139 -9.50 -16.24 -8.44
N ARG A 140 -9.38 -15.91 -9.72
CA ARG A 140 -9.52 -14.56 -10.22
C ARG A 140 -10.96 -14.07 -10.12
N ALA A 141 -11.12 -12.76 -10.03
CA ALA A 141 -12.42 -12.12 -10.10
C ALA A 141 -13.06 -12.32 -11.48
N THR A 142 -14.36 -12.48 -11.47
CA THR A 142 -15.20 -12.65 -12.65
C THR A 142 -15.88 -11.35 -13.04
N LYS A 143 -16.48 -11.30 -14.23
CA LYS A 143 -17.28 -10.15 -14.64
C LYS A 143 -18.40 -9.83 -13.65
N SER A 144 -19.09 -10.86 -13.10
CA SER A 144 -20.15 -10.65 -12.11
C SER A 144 -19.64 -10.04 -10.79
N ASP A 145 -18.41 -10.33 -10.40
CA ASP A 145 -17.80 -9.71 -9.21
C ASP A 145 -17.58 -8.19 -9.43
N TYR A 146 -17.12 -7.81 -10.64
CA TYR A 146 -17.00 -6.39 -10.99
C TYR A 146 -18.35 -5.69 -11.14
N ASP A 147 -19.44 -6.39 -11.53
CA ASP A 147 -20.78 -5.83 -11.54
C ASP A 147 -21.24 -5.50 -10.09
N VAL A 148 -20.90 -6.34 -9.09
CA VAL A 148 -21.13 -6.04 -7.66
C VAL A 148 -20.33 -4.81 -7.22
N LEU A 149 -19.05 -4.74 -7.57
CA LEU A 149 -18.20 -3.59 -7.24
C LEU A 149 -18.76 -2.29 -7.87
N ALA A 150 -19.20 -2.34 -9.13
CA ALA A 150 -19.80 -1.19 -9.81
C ALA A 150 -21.09 -0.72 -9.10
N ALA A 151 -21.87 -1.64 -8.54
CA ALA A 151 -23.04 -1.29 -7.73
C ALA A 151 -22.64 -0.56 -6.43
N GLU A 152 -21.58 -1.00 -5.73
CA GLU A 152 -21.07 -0.28 -4.56
C GLU A 152 -20.53 1.11 -4.92
N LEU A 153 -19.77 1.24 -6.03
CA LEU A 153 -19.31 2.54 -6.52
C LEU A 153 -20.48 3.48 -6.88
N THR A 154 -21.56 2.94 -7.43
CA THR A 154 -22.78 3.72 -7.73
C THR A 154 -23.41 4.28 -6.45
N LYS A 155 -23.40 3.51 -5.33
CA LYS A 155 -23.86 4.03 -4.01
C LYS A 155 -22.98 5.19 -3.51
N LEU A 156 -21.71 5.22 -3.90
CA LEU A 156 -20.80 6.34 -3.61
C LEU A 156 -20.92 7.52 -4.59
N GLY A 157 -21.90 7.47 -5.50
CA GLY A 157 -22.21 8.55 -6.43
C GLY A 157 -21.52 8.46 -7.80
N TRP A 158 -20.86 7.34 -8.11
CA TRP A 158 -20.22 7.17 -9.42
C TRP A 158 -21.25 7.01 -10.53
N SER A 159 -21.04 7.75 -11.61
CA SER A 159 -21.78 7.61 -12.87
C SER A 159 -21.10 6.58 -13.79
N LYS A 160 -21.81 6.19 -14.87
CA LYS A 160 -21.20 5.40 -15.96
C LYS A 160 -20.01 6.11 -16.62
N ALA A 161 -20.01 7.45 -16.62
CA ALA A 161 -18.88 8.23 -17.14
C ALA A 161 -17.64 8.09 -16.23
N ASP A 162 -17.83 8.13 -14.91
CA ASP A 162 -16.72 7.95 -13.95
C ASP A 162 -16.12 6.55 -14.06
N LEU A 163 -16.93 5.51 -14.19
CA LEU A 163 -16.45 4.14 -14.43
C LEU A 163 -15.60 4.03 -15.70
N ARG A 164 -16.00 4.72 -16.78
CA ARG A 164 -15.22 4.73 -18.04
C ARG A 164 -13.90 5.48 -17.87
N VAL A 165 -13.91 6.63 -17.20
CA VAL A 165 -12.70 7.41 -16.93
C VAL A 165 -11.72 6.59 -16.10
N PHE A 166 -12.18 5.92 -15.05
CA PHE A 166 -11.33 5.11 -14.17
C PHE A 166 -10.76 3.88 -14.88
N ALA A 167 -11.49 3.28 -15.81
CA ALA A 167 -11.06 2.14 -16.61
C ALA A 167 -10.10 2.49 -17.77
N ASP A 168 -9.97 3.77 -18.11
CA ASP A 168 -9.09 4.24 -19.19
C ASP A 168 -7.88 5.00 -18.61
N PRO A 169 -6.65 4.41 -18.62
CA PRO A 169 -5.47 5.07 -18.07
C PRO A 169 -5.16 6.44 -18.70
N LYS A 170 -5.51 6.65 -19.99
CA LYS A 170 -5.28 7.94 -20.65
C LYS A 170 -6.27 9.00 -20.17
N ALA A 171 -7.54 8.63 -20.02
CA ALA A 171 -8.54 9.52 -19.46
C ALA A 171 -8.25 9.85 -17.99
N LEU A 172 -7.85 8.86 -17.22
CA LEU A 172 -7.48 9.03 -15.81
C LEU A 172 -6.28 9.97 -15.65
N ALA A 173 -5.25 9.85 -16.49
CA ALA A 173 -4.07 10.72 -16.48
C ALA A 173 -4.37 12.18 -16.87
N GLN A 174 -5.49 12.44 -17.52
CA GLN A 174 -5.96 13.80 -17.87
C GLN A 174 -6.97 14.36 -16.84
N THR A 175 -7.31 13.58 -15.82
CA THR A 175 -8.26 13.97 -14.79
C THR A 175 -7.54 14.74 -13.67
N GLU A 176 -8.22 15.73 -13.09
CA GLU A 176 -7.71 16.52 -11.96
C GLU A 176 -7.24 15.61 -10.80
N HIS A 177 -6.09 15.91 -10.19
CA HIS A 177 -5.46 15.08 -9.15
C HIS A 177 -6.39 14.80 -7.98
N GLU A 178 -7.18 15.80 -7.55
CA GLU A 178 -8.16 15.64 -6.47
C GLU A 178 -9.21 14.60 -6.82
N LYS A 179 -9.74 14.65 -8.07
CA LYS A 179 -10.72 13.68 -8.54
C LYS A 179 -10.14 12.28 -8.63
N VAL A 180 -8.91 12.11 -9.14
CA VAL A 180 -8.24 10.80 -9.20
C VAL A 180 -8.03 10.24 -7.81
N CYS A 181 -7.53 11.06 -6.88
CA CYS A 181 -7.32 10.66 -5.49
C CYS A 181 -8.62 10.19 -4.84
N LYS A 182 -9.72 10.94 -5.03
CA LYS A 182 -11.05 10.57 -4.55
C LYS A 182 -11.54 9.26 -5.18
N MET A 183 -11.36 9.09 -6.48
CA MET A 183 -11.77 7.87 -7.18
C MET A 183 -11.04 6.63 -6.64
N VAL A 184 -9.74 6.71 -6.38
CA VAL A 184 -9.00 5.59 -5.80
C VAL A 184 -9.45 5.31 -4.36
N GLN A 185 -9.72 6.33 -3.55
CA GLN A 185 -10.27 6.15 -2.20
C GLN A 185 -11.66 5.48 -2.24
N ASP A 186 -12.53 5.90 -3.16
CA ASP A 186 -13.86 5.29 -3.34
C ASP A 186 -13.76 3.84 -3.82
N TRP A 187 -12.81 3.55 -4.71
CA TRP A 187 -12.52 2.19 -5.18
C TRP A 187 -12.23 1.25 -4.02
N PHE A 188 -11.31 1.64 -3.11
CA PHE A 188 -11.02 0.83 -1.91
C PHE A 188 -12.19 0.80 -0.93
N SER A 189 -12.91 1.91 -0.76
CA SER A 189 -14.10 1.94 0.11
C SER A 189 -15.19 0.99 -0.40
N ALA A 190 -15.41 0.93 -1.72
CA ALA A 190 -16.35 0.02 -2.34
C ALA A 190 -15.97 -1.45 -2.14
N HIS A 191 -14.68 -1.81 -2.33
CA HIS A 191 -14.18 -3.17 -2.05
C HIS A 191 -14.45 -3.59 -0.60
N LEU A 192 -14.18 -2.70 0.34
CA LEU A 192 -14.36 -2.97 1.76
C LEU A 192 -15.85 -3.03 2.18
N ALA A 193 -16.77 -2.45 1.39
CA ALA A 193 -18.19 -2.47 1.64
C ALA A 193 -18.91 -3.73 1.08
N ILE A 194 -18.24 -4.53 0.25
CA ILE A 194 -18.84 -5.76 -0.30
C ILE A 194 -19.09 -6.75 0.82
N SER A 195 -20.36 -7.17 0.97
CA SER A 195 -20.79 -8.09 2.03
C SER A 195 -20.59 -9.57 1.70
N ASP A 196 -20.53 -9.94 0.40
CA ASP A 196 -20.19 -11.30 -0.03
C ASP A 196 -18.68 -11.52 0.10
N ALA A 197 -18.29 -12.32 1.10
CA ALA A 197 -16.89 -12.55 1.42
C ALA A 197 -16.11 -13.19 0.25
N ALA A 198 -16.72 -14.06 -0.54
CA ALA A 198 -16.06 -14.71 -1.66
C ALA A 198 -15.84 -13.74 -2.84
N VAL A 199 -16.80 -12.84 -3.09
CA VAL A 199 -16.67 -11.76 -4.07
C VAL A 199 -15.59 -10.77 -3.61
N GLN A 200 -15.64 -10.35 -2.35
CA GLN A 200 -14.67 -9.42 -1.77
C GLN A 200 -13.25 -9.97 -1.87
N GLU A 201 -13.05 -11.23 -1.51
CA GLU A 201 -11.74 -11.91 -1.57
C GLU A 201 -11.16 -11.89 -2.97
N ARG A 202 -11.93 -12.29 -4.00
CA ARG A 202 -11.46 -12.33 -5.39
C ARG A 202 -11.10 -10.94 -5.91
N LEU A 203 -11.92 -9.94 -5.60
CA LEU A 203 -11.67 -8.56 -6.02
C LEU A 203 -10.46 -7.96 -5.31
N LEU A 204 -10.29 -8.19 -4.00
CA LEU A 204 -9.11 -7.73 -3.25
C LEU A 204 -7.83 -8.37 -3.78
N PHE A 205 -7.86 -9.67 -4.11
CA PHE A 205 -6.71 -10.36 -4.71
C PHE A 205 -6.22 -9.70 -5.99
N GLU A 206 -7.12 -9.27 -6.87
CA GLU A 206 -6.75 -8.57 -8.12
C GLU A 206 -6.32 -7.11 -7.84
N THR A 207 -7.08 -6.39 -7.02
CA THR A 207 -6.86 -4.97 -6.75
C THR A 207 -5.57 -4.71 -5.97
N LEU A 208 -5.18 -5.61 -5.07
CA LEU A 208 -3.98 -5.45 -4.25
C LEU A 208 -2.69 -5.82 -4.98
N ARG A 209 -2.77 -6.55 -6.10
CA ARG A 209 -1.59 -6.97 -6.86
C ARG A 209 -0.61 -5.83 -7.17
N PRO A 210 -0.99 -4.70 -7.77
CA PRO A 210 -0.07 -3.60 -8.00
C PRO A 210 0.44 -2.95 -6.70
N ILE A 211 -0.36 -2.97 -5.63
CA ILE A 211 0.01 -2.36 -4.34
C ILE A 211 1.10 -3.15 -3.63
N VAL A 212 0.98 -4.48 -3.59
CA VAL A 212 1.98 -5.32 -2.94
C VAL A 212 3.23 -5.52 -3.81
N ALA A 213 3.12 -5.34 -5.12
CA ALA A 213 4.25 -5.40 -6.03
C ALA A 213 5.06 -4.09 -6.10
N GLY A 214 4.49 -2.95 -5.78
CA GLY A 214 5.17 -1.65 -5.76
C GLY A 214 5.30 -1.01 -7.11
#